data_14086043879b01c662cc432540be92ff
#
_entry.id   14086043879b01c662cc432540be92ff
#
_cell.length_a   1.000
_cell.length_b   1.000
_cell.length_c   1.000
_cell.angle_alpha   90.00
_cell.angle_beta   90.00
_cell.angle_gamma   90.00
#
_symmetry.space_group_name_H-M   'P 1'
#
loop_
_entity.id
_entity.type
_entity.pdbx_description
1 polymer ?
#
loop_
_entity_poly.entity_id
_entity_poly.type
_entity_poly.pdbx_seq_one_letter_code
_entity_poly.pdbx_strand_id
1 'polypeptide(L)'
;MSIFKNKNVLITGAAGICGQSAVSRMLSEEANVRAVVYNRRTSEFEHDNLEVVKADLSLYDDCVNVIKDIDIVLHFAAHIRGAQGQQEEQVALVTKNVVPSVNMLDVSVNNNVEYFGFINSSTAYPDVSYPVKETEMFDGNPFVGYTGVGWMKRYLQKVIEYFQTLNKTKFGVVVPMAVYGPRDNFNHYGHAIPQLIMKASDGMNPFEIWGYGSQVIQFIYVDDLIDSLLYVLEKDPSGIPYNVGTGVSTTITELVETITEIYDYQPKFNYDTTKPSMITKRELDVTKITDLGWKPKHDLRSGLEKTINWYEDNK
;
A
#
# COMPACT_ATOMS: atom_id res chain seq x y z
N MET A 1 -12.04 -16.35 -17.41
CA MET A 1 -10.62 -16.14 -17.78
C MET A 1 -10.17 -14.87 -17.09
N SER A 2 -8.93 -14.82 -16.58
CA SER A 2 -8.35 -13.62 -15.97
C SER A 2 -8.24 -12.50 -17.02
N ILE A 3 -8.58 -11.27 -16.64
CA ILE A 3 -8.44 -10.09 -17.52
C ILE A 3 -6.97 -9.73 -17.78
N PHE A 4 -6.03 -10.34 -17.06
CA PHE A 4 -4.59 -10.03 -17.10
C PHE A 4 -3.81 -10.93 -18.07
N LYS A 5 -4.32 -12.12 -18.37
CA LYS A 5 -3.62 -13.11 -19.22
C LYS A 5 -3.30 -12.55 -20.60
N ASN A 6 -2.02 -12.65 -20.99
CA ASN A 6 -1.47 -12.13 -22.25
C ASN A 6 -1.60 -10.60 -22.42
N LYS A 7 -1.89 -9.83 -21.36
CA LYS A 7 -1.94 -8.38 -21.38
C LYS A 7 -0.58 -7.77 -21.03
N ASN A 8 -0.32 -6.60 -21.60
CA ASN A 8 0.84 -5.79 -21.25
C ASN A 8 0.51 -4.96 -20.01
N VAL A 9 1.11 -5.30 -18.88
CA VAL A 9 0.85 -4.69 -17.58
C VAL A 9 2.03 -3.82 -17.15
N LEU A 10 1.81 -2.52 -17.02
CA LEU A 10 2.77 -1.59 -16.42
C LEU A 10 2.61 -1.58 -14.91
N ILE A 11 3.68 -1.86 -14.17
CA ILE A 11 3.72 -1.77 -12.72
C ILE A 11 4.69 -0.67 -12.31
N THR A 12 4.17 0.42 -11.77
CA THR A 12 5.01 1.50 -11.24
C THR A 12 5.37 1.24 -9.78
N GLY A 13 6.52 1.76 -9.33
CA GLY A 13 6.99 1.47 -7.99
C GLY A 13 7.32 -0.01 -7.77
N ALA A 14 7.72 -0.70 -8.83
CA ALA A 14 7.95 -2.14 -8.88
C ALA A 14 9.00 -2.66 -7.87
N ALA A 15 9.89 -1.81 -7.39
CA ALA A 15 10.86 -2.14 -6.35
C ALA A 15 10.34 -2.00 -4.90
N GLY A 16 9.10 -1.54 -4.70
CA GLY A 16 8.45 -1.43 -3.40
C GLY A 16 7.68 -2.71 -3.03
N ILE A 17 7.23 -2.80 -1.78
CA ILE A 17 6.49 -3.96 -1.26
C ILE A 17 5.28 -4.33 -2.15
N CYS A 18 4.40 -3.39 -2.47
CA CYS A 18 3.23 -3.63 -3.32
C CYS A 18 3.64 -3.97 -4.76
N GLY A 19 4.66 -3.26 -5.30
CA GLY A 19 5.11 -3.47 -6.67
C GLY A 19 5.71 -4.85 -6.88
N GLN A 20 6.52 -5.34 -5.96
CA GLN A 20 7.13 -6.67 -6.06
C GLN A 20 6.09 -7.79 -5.93
N SER A 21 5.14 -7.68 -4.99
CA SER A 21 4.02 -8.62 -4.89
C SER A 21 3.19 -8.62 -6.20
N ALA A 22 2.90 -7.44 -6.76
CA ALA A 22 2.16 -7.33 -8.02
C ALA A 22 2.93 -7.90 -9.22
N VAL A 23 4.26 -7.70 -9.31
CA VAL A 23 5.09 -8.32 -10.36
C VAL A 23 4.99 -9.84 -10.30
N SER A 24 5.22 -10.44 -9.12
CA SER A 24 5.07 -11.89 -8.93
C SER A 24 3.67 -12.37 -9.34
N ARG A 25 2.63 -11.66 -8.92
CA ARG A 25 1.26 -12.03 -9.22
C ARG A 25 0.95 -11.92 -10.72
N MET A 26 1.35 -10.85 -11.39
CA MET A 26 1.08 -10.69 -12.82
C MET A 26 1.82 -11.70 -13.69
N LEU A 27 3.07 -12.04 -13.34
CA LEU A 27 3.80 -13.12 -14.01
C LEU A 27 3.09 -14.47 -13.85
N SER A 28 2.53 -14.77 -12.65
CA SER A 28 1.75 -15.98 -12.42
C SER A 28 0.41 -16.01 -13.18
N GLU A 29 -0.12 -14.85 -13.58
CA GLU A 29 -1.32 -14.71 -14.43
C GLU A 29 -0.98 -14.75 -15.94
N GLU A 30 0.26 -15.07 -16.29
CA GLU A 30 0.76 -15.10 -17.68
C GLU A 30 0.64 -13.73 -18.39
N ALA A 31 0.80 -12.62 -17.67
CA ALA A 31 0.89 -11.27 -18.24
C ALA A 31 2.32 -10.95 -18.72
N ASN A 32 2.45 -10.02 -19.67
CA ASN A 32 3.71 -9.38 -20.00
C ASN A 32 3.88 -8.16 -19.08
N VAL A 33 4.91 -8.15 -18.25
CA VAL A 33 5.08 -7.13 -17.22
C VAL A 33 6.17 -6.14 -17.59
N ARG A 34 5.84 -4.85 -17.60
CA ARG A 34 6.81 -3.76 -17.60
C ARG A 34 6.90 -3.19 -16.19
N ALA A 35 8.01 -3.46 -15.50
CA ALA A 35 8.28 -3.04 -14.14
C ALA A 35 9.07 -1.73 -14.12
N VAL A 36 8.43 -0.63 -13.68
CA VAL A 36 9.08 0.68 -13.59
C VAL A 36 9.71 0.89 -12.24
N VAL A 37 11.01 1.17 -12.24
CA VAL A 37 11.83 1.48 -11.06
C VAL A 37 12.47 2.86 -11.20
N TYR A 38 12.73 3.53 -10.07
CA TYR A 38 13.43 4.81 -10.05
C TYR A 38 14.90 4.66 -9.65
N ASN A 39 15.18 4.43 -8.36
CA ASN A 39 16.54 4.36 -7.81
C ASN A 39 16.89 2.99 -7.22
N ARG A 40 15.93 2.09 -7.04
CA ARG A 40 16.15 0.75 -6.50
C ARG A 40 16.25 -0.26 -7.63
N ARG A 41 17.01 -1.33 -7.42
CA ARG A 41 17.08 -2.46 -8.35
C ARG A 41 15.96 -3.45 -8.02
N THR A 42 15.36 -4.06 -9.03
CA THR A 42 14.49 -5.24 -8.92
C THR A 42 15.32 -6.49 -9.23
N SER A 43 16.40 -6.70 -8.52
CA SER A 43 17.39 -7.75 -8.85
C SER A 43 16.90 -9.19 -8.67
N GLU A 44 15.65 -9.39 -8.22
CA GLU A 44 15.15 -10.70 -7.83
C GLU A 44 14.28 -11.40 -8.88
N PHE A 45 13.92 -10.73 -9.97
CA PHE A 45 13.07 -11.32 -10.99
C PHE A 45 13.79 -11.43 -12.32
N GLU A 46 14.11 -12.65 -12.72
CA GLU A 46 14.43 -12.99 -14.10
C GLU A 46 13.27 -13.82 -14.67
N HIS A 47 12.57 -13.29 -15.67
CA HIS A 47 11.46 -13.96 -16.32
C HIS A 47 11.32 -13.47 -17.75
N ASP A 48 11.02 -14.37 -18.70
CA ASP A 48 10.89 -14.02 -20.13
C ASP A 48 9.84 -12.95 -20.41
N ASN A 49 8.78 -12.90 -19.61
CA ASN A 49 7.69 -11.93 -19.72
C ASN A 49 7.90 -10.69 -18.83
N LEU A 50 9.13 -10.40 -18.38
CA LEU A 50 9.42 -9.24 -17.54
C LEU A 50 10.44 -8.31 -18.20
N GLU A 51 10.00 -7.06 -18.43
CA GLU A 51 10.85 -5.93 -18.80
C GLU A 51 11.03 -5.01 -17.59
N VAL A 52 12.27 -4.70 -17.18
CA VAL A 52 12.55 -3.72 -16.12
C VAL A 52 13.02 -2.42 -16.76
N VAL A 53 12.30 -1.32 -16.49
CA VAL A 53 12.58 0.00 -17.04
C VAL A 53 12.85 0.99 -15.92
N LYS A 54 13.93 1.78 -16.07
CA LYS A 54 14.22 2.90 -15.19
C LYS A 54 13.57 4.17 -15.71
N ALA A 55 12.71 4.81 -14.89
CA ALA A 55 12.06 6.06 -15.24
C ALA A 55 11.79 6.93 -14.00
N ASP A 56 11.78 8.25 -14.19
CA ASP A 56 11.32 9.24 -13.21
C ASP A 56 9.92 9.71 -13.57
N LEU A 57 8.91 9.18 -12.91
CA LEU A 57 7.51 9.51 -13.20
C LEU A 57 7.11 10.95 -12.82
N SER A 58 8.01 11.74 -12.20
CA SER A 58 7.83 13.19 -12.07
C SER A 58 8.07 13.92 -13.40
N LEU A 59 8.76 13.29 -14.35
CA LEU A 59 9.00 13.79 -15.69
C LEU A 59 7.92 13.22 -16.64
N TYR A 60 7.17 14.11 -17.26
CA TYR A 60 6.05 13.72 -18.14
C TYR A 60 6.52 12.85 -19.34
N ASP A 61 7.66 13.19 -19.95
CA ASP A 61 8.22 12.44 -21.07
C ASP A 61 8.57 10.99 -20.70
N ASP A 62 9.05 10.75 -19.48
CA ASP A 62 9.29 9.40 -18.96
C ASP A 62 7.97 8.62 -18.88
N CYS A 63 6.89 9.25 -18.40
CA CYS A 63 5.57 8.64 -18.34
C CYS A 63 5.05 8.29 -19.75
N VAL A 64 5.22 9.20 -20.73
CA VAL A 64 4.86 8.96 -22.14
C VAL A 64 5.66 7.78 -22.73
N ASN A 65 6.91 7.62 -22.33
CA ASN A 65 7.73 6.51 -22.84
C ASN A 65 7.34 5.16 -22.26
N VAL A 66 7.07 5.08 -20.94
CA VAL A 66 6.76 3.80 -20.29
C VAL A 66 5.36 3.28 -20.58
N ILE A 67 4.41 4.17 -20.99
CA ILE A 67 3.01 3.80 -21.24
C ILE A 67 2.76 3.16 -22.61
N LYS A 68 3.74 3.17 -23.52
CA LYS A 68 3.57 2.65 -24.89
C LYS A 68 3.22 1.17 -24.90
N ASP A 69 2.18 0.81 -25.64
CA ASP A 69 1.68 -0.57 -25.80
C ASP A 69 1.22 -1.23 -24.48
N ILE A 70 0.76 -0.44 -23.52
CA ILE A 70 0.26 -0.92 -22.22
C ILE A 70 -1.27 -1.03 -22.25
N ASP A 71 -1.78 -2.18 -21.80
CA ASP A 71 -3.20 -2.44 -21.63
C ASP A 71 -3.68 -2.08 -20.21
N ILE A 72 -2.85 -2.36 -19.20
CA ILE A 72 -3.22 -2.23 -17.79
C ILE A 72 -2.10 -1.52 -17.01
N VAL A 73 -2.46 -0.56 -16.18
CA VAL A 73 -1.52 0.10 -15.25
C VAL A 73 -1.86 -0.28 -13.82
N LEU A 74 -0.87 -0.75 -13.06
CA LEU A 74 -0.93 -0.91 -11.61
C LEU A 74 0.01 0.13 -10.98
N HIS A 75 -0.55 1.19 -10.41
CA HIS A 75 0.22 2.35 -9.95
C HIS A 75 0.53 2.28 -8.45
N PHE A 76 1.78 1.91 -8.13
CA PHE A 76 2.29 1.81 -6.75
C PHE A 76 3.46 2.74 -6.47
N ALA A 77 3.91 3.53 -7.45
CA ALA A 77 4.96 4.51 -7.22
C ALA A 77 4.52 5.53 -6.18
N ALA A 78 5.19 5.53 -5.04
CA ALA A 78 4.88 6.42 -3.94
C ALA A 78 6.13 6.69 -3.07
N HIS A 79 6.23 7.91 -2.56
CA HIS A 79 7.17 8.30 -1.54
C HIS A 79 6.49 8.15 -0.17
N ILE A 80 6.82 7.09 0.55
CA ILE A 80 6.16 6.73 1.82
C ILE A 80 7.18 6.79 2.96
N ARG A 81 6.74 7.25 4.14
CA ARG A 81 7.54 7.34 5.36
C ARG A 81 6.71 6.92 6.58
N GLY A 82 7.36 6.30 7.55
CA GLY A 82 6.81 6.06 8.88
C GLY A 82 6.59 7.35 9.68
N ALA A 83 6.19 7.24 10.94
CA ALA A 83 5.77 8.35 11.80
C ALA A 83 6.80 9.49 11.87
N GLN A 84 8.09 9.19 12.00
CA GLN A 84 9.15 10.20 12.05
C GLN A 84 9.26 10.97 10.72
N GLY A 85 9.31 10.27 9.59
CA GLY A 85 9.43 10.89 8.29
C GLY A 85 8.19 11.70 7.89
N GLN A 86 7.00 11.39 8.43
CA GLN A 86 5.80 12.20 8.27
C GLN A 86 5.98 13.63 8.85
N GLN A 87 6.80 13.79 9.87
CA GLN A 87 7.10 15.10 10.45
C GLN A 87 8.23 15.82 9.72
N GLU A 88 9.24 15.09 9.24
CA GLU A 88 10.46 15.65 8.65
C GLU A 88 10.32 16.00 7.15
N GLU A 89 9.52 15.24 6.39
CA GLU A 89 9.44 15.34 4.93
C GLU A 89 8.06 15.79 4.41
N GLN A 90 7.34 16.65 5.15
CA GLN A 90 5.94 17.03 4.88
C GLN A 90 5.69 17.51 3.43
N VAL A 91 6.56 18.34 2.87
CA VAL A 91 6.42 18.84 1.49
C VAL A 91 6.65 17.71 0.49
N ALA A 92 7.71 16.93 0.68
CA ALA A 92 8.06 15.83 -0.22
C ALA A 92 6.99 14.73 -0.25
N LEU A 93 6.33 14.47 0.88
CA LEU A 93 5.21 13.51 0.98
C LEU A 93 4.00 13.91 0.14
N VAL A 94 3.83 15.18 -0.18
CA VAL A 94 2.78 15.65 -1.09
C VAL A 94 3.30 15.69 -2.52
N THR A 95 4.38 16.42 -2.78
CA THR A 95 4.83 16.72 -4.15
C THR A 95 5.35 15.49 -4.89
N LYS A 96 6.13 14.63 -4.21
CA LYS A 96 6.67 13.39 -4.80
C LYS A 96 5.61 12.28 -4.99
N ASN A 97 4.41 12.50 -4.52
CA ASN A 97 3.28 11.59 -4.74
C ASN A 97 2.28 12.14 -5.75
N VAL A 98 1.91 13.43 -5.64
CA VAL A 98 0.88 13.99 -6.52
C VAL A 98 1.36 14.08 -7.96
N VAL A 99 2.58 14.56 -8.21
CA VAL A 99 3.10 14.78 -9.57
C VAL A 99 3.20 13.46 -10.35
N PRO A 100 3.87 12.40 -9.87
CA PRO A 100 3.91 11.12 -10.58
C PRO A 100 2.53 10.50 -10.80
N SER A 101 1.63 10.61 -9.81
CA SER A 101 0.29 10.03 -9.92
C SER A 101 -0.55 10.75 -10.97
N VAL A 102 -0.52 12.09 -11.01
CA VAL A 102 -1.26 12.86 -12.03
C VAL A 102 -0.70 12.61 -13.42
N ASN A 103 0.63 12.60 -13.59
CA ASN A 103 1.25 12.28 -14.87
C ASN A 103 0.83 10.90 -15.37
N MET A 104 0.88 9.86 -14.51
CA MET A 104 0.49 8.50 -14.91
C MET A 104 -1.01 8.38 -15.22
N LEU A 105 -1.88 9.07 -14.47
CA LEU A 105 -3.32 9.13 -14.76
C LEU A 105 -3.56 9.78 -16.12
N ASP A 106 -2.93 10.93 -16.40
CA ASP A 106 -3.07 11.66 -17.65
C ASP A 106 -2.62 10.83 -18.86
N VAL A 107 -1.39 10.29 -18.85
CA VAL A 107 -0.91 9.49 -19.96
C VAL A 107 -1.70 8.19 -20.16
N SER A 108 -2.22 7.59 -19.08
CA SER A 108 -3.05 6.38 -19.19
C SER A 108 -4.37 6.65 -19.89
N VAL A 109 -5.07 7.72 -19.54
CA VAL A 109 -6.33 8.10 -20.18
C VAL A 109 -6.12 8.56 -21.62
N ASN A 110 -5.04 9.29 -21.91
CA ASN A 110 -4.73 9.77 -23.26
C ASN A 110 -4.29 8.64 -24.20
N ASN A 111 -3.74 7.54 -23.67
CA ASN A 111 -3.35 6.34 -24.45
C ASN A 111 -4.43 5.24 -24.41
N ASN A 112 -5.62 5.52 -23.88
CA ASN A 112 -6.74 4.58 -23.78
C ASN A 112 -6.36 3.24 -23.11
N VAL A 113 -5.59 3.29 -22.02
CA VAL A 113 -5.30 2.13 -21.17
C VAL A 113 -6.63 1.54 -20.69
N GLU A 114 -6.81 0.23 -20.82
CA GLU A 114 -8.10 -0.41 -20.48
C GLU A 114 -8.42 -0.31 -19.00
N TYR A 115 -7.42 -0.58 -18.13
CA TYR A 115 -7.60 -0.59 -16.67
C TYR A 115 -6.46 0.14 -15.96
N PHE A 116 -6.82 0.88 -14.93
CA PHE A 116 -5.87 1.53 -14.03
C PHE A 116 -6.17 1.17 -12.57
N GLY A 117 -5.27 0.45 -11.93
CA GLY A 117 -5.34 0.11 -10.51
C GLY A 117 -4.60 1.13 -9.64
N PHE A 118 -5.27 1.62 -8.60
CA PHE A 118 -4.73 2.62 -7.69
C PHE A 118 -4.93 2.23 -6.22
N ILE A 119 -3.85 2.40 -5.43
CA ILE A 119 -3.93 2.30 -3.97
C ILE A 119 -4.06 3.70 -3.39
N ASN A 120 -5.23 4.00 -2.84
CA ASN A 120 -5.48 5.19 -2.05
C ASN A 120 -4.93 5.00 -0.62
N SER A 121 -5.39 5.71 0.38
CA SER A 121 -4.91 5.57 1.76
C SER A 121 -6.00 5.94 2.76
N SER A 122 -6.02 5.22 3.88
CA SER A 122 -6.86 5.59 5.04
C SER A 122 -6.56 6.98 5.60
N THR A 123 -5.41 7.59 5.26
CA THR A 123 -5.10 8.99 5.62
C THR A 123 -6.05 10.00 5.00
N ALA A 124 -6.77 9.62 3.93
CA ALA A 124 -7.81 10.46 3.31
C ALA A 124 -9.06 10.63 4.18
N TYR A 125 -9.32 9.72 5.11
CA TYR A 125 -10.51 9.77 5.95
C TYR A 125 -10.42 10.82 7.06
N PRO A 126 -11.59 11.30 7.58
CA PRO A 126 -11.63 12.14 8.76
C PRO A 126 -11.10 11.41 10.00
N ASP A 127 -10.80 12.19 11.05
CA ASP A 127 -10.43 11.65 12.36
C ASP A 127 -11.68 11.24 13.13
N VAL A 128 -12.00 9.95 13.07
CA VAL A 128 -13.16 9.34 13.73
C VAL A 128 -12.77 8.12 14.56
N SER A 129 -13.57 7.78 15.55
CA SER A 129 -13.31 6.67 16.47
C SER A 129 -14.10 5.38 16.18
N TYR A 130 -14.80 5.34 15.06
CA TYR A 130 -15.59 4.19 14.60
C TYR A 130 -15.05 3.69 13.24
N PRO A 131 -15.42 2.47 12.78
CA PRO A 131 -15.05 1.98 11.46
C PRO A 131 -15.64 2.86 10.36
N VAL A 132 -14.75 3.55 9.59
CA VAL A 132 -15.14 4.56 8.60
C VAL A 132 -15.48 3.90 7.27
N LYS A 133 -16.57 4.39 6.63
CA LYS A 133 -17.01 3.93 5.31
C LYS A 133 -16.42 4.78 4.18
N GLU A 134 -16.37 4.21 2.99
CA GLU A 134 -15.85 4.87 1.78
C GLU A 134 -16.58 6.18 1.47
N THR A 135 -17.89 6.25 1.75
CA THR A 135 -18.73 7.45 1.55
C THR A 135 -18.33 8.62 2.43
N GLU A 136 -17.62 8.38 3.53
CA GLU A 136 -17.21 9.39 4.50
C GLU A 136 -15.82 9.99 4.20
N MET A 137 -15.19 9.59 3.09
CA MET A 137 -13.83 10.05 2.73
C MET A 137 -13.73 11.59 2.67
N PHE A 138 -14.80 12.28 2.32
CA PHE A 138 -14.82 13.72 2.17
C PHE A 138 -15.52 14.46 3.32
N ASP A 139 -15.94 13.74 4.35
CA ASP A 139 -16.56 14.34 5.53
C ASP A 139 -15.48 14.92 6.44
N GLY A 140 -15.59 16.21 6.79
CA GLY A 140 -14.63 16.90 7.64
C GLY A 140 -13.19 16.90 7.10
N ASN A 141 -12.22 17.18 7.97
CA ASN A 141 -10.80 17.23 7.62
C ASN A 141 -10.09 15.89 7.92
N PRO A 142 -9.05 15.55 7.16
CA PRO A 142 -8.13 14.48 7.54
C PRO A 142 -7.52 14.75 8.92
N PHE A 143 -7.08 13.69 9.62
CA PHE A 143 -6.34 13.82 10.87
C PHE A 143 -5.17 14.83 10.71
N VAL A 144 -4.99 15.69 11.71
CA VAL A 144 -4.02 16.80 11.67
C VAL A 144 -2.60 16.35 11.28
N GLY A 145 -2.15 15.21 11.80
CA GLY A 145 -0.82 14.65 11.49
C GLY A 145 -0.68 14.15 10.04
N TYR A 146 -1.79 13.99 9.31
CA TYR A 146 -1.81 13.53 7.91
C TYR A 146 -2.41 14.56 6.94
N THR A 147 -2.58 15.81 7.36
CA THR A 147 -3.33 16.83 6.58
C THR A 147 -2.87 16.89 5.12
N GLY A 148 -1.58 17.05 4.86
CA GLY A 148 -1.05 17.17 3.50
C GLY A 148 -1.30 15.90 2.66
N VAL A 149 -0.95 14.75 3.20
CA VAL A 149 -1.12 13.45 2.51
C VAL A 149 -2.61 13.11 2.34
N GLY A 150 -3.43 13.38 3.35
CA GLY A 150 -4.87 13.13 3.30
C GLY A 150 -5.56 13.95 2.20
N TRP A 151 -5.29 15.25 2.13
CA TRP A 151 -5.84 16.09 1.06
C TRP A 151 -5.31 15.73 -0.33
N MET A 152 -4.04 15.36 -0.44
CA MET A 152 -3.46 14.85 -1.69
C MET A 152 -4.19 13.58 -2.16
N LYS A 153 -4.43 12.63 -1.26
CA LYS A 153 -5.15 11.38 -1.57
C LYS A 153 -6.62 11.63 -1.95
N ARG A 154 -7.30 12.57 -1.29
CA ARG A 154 -8.64 13.04 -1.68
C ARG A 154 -8.64 13.68 -3.08
N TYR A 155 -7.67 14.52 -3.38
CA TYR A 155 -7.52 15.13 -4.70
C TYR A 155 -7.38 14.05 -5.80
N LEU A 156 -6.48 13.09 -5.63
CA LEU A 156 -6.29 12.00 -6.58
C LEU A 156 -7.55 11.16 -6.76
N GLN A 157 -8.31 10.92 -5.68
CA GLN A 157 -9.61 10.26 -5.76
C GLN A 157 -10.59 11.03 -6.66
N LYS A 158 -10.68 12.34 -6.53
CA LYS A 158 -11.56 13.16 -7.38
C LYS A 158 -11.11 13.24 -8.83
N VAL A 159 -9.80 13.22 -9.08
CA VAL A 159 -9.26 13.11 -10.44
C VAL A 159 -9.67 11.78 -11.10
N ILE A 160 -9.54 10.66 -10.37
CA ILE A 160 -9.95 9.34 -10.84
C ILE A 160 -11.45 9.30 -11.13
N GLU A 161 -12.30 9.77 -10.19
CA GLU A 161 -13.75 9.84 -10.39
C GLU A 161 -14.12 10.66 -11.63
N TYR A 162 -13.45 11.79 -11.85
CA TYR A 162 -13.67 12.59 -13.05
C TYR A 162 -13.21 11.86 -14.32
N PHE A 163 -12.03 11.25 -14.32
CA PHE A 163 -11.53 10.55 -15.50
C PHE A 163 -12.36 9.30 -15.85
N GLN A 164 -12.93 8.64 -14.85
CA GLN A 164 -13.90 7.55 -15.06
C GLN A 164 -15.09 8.00 -15.93
N THR A 165 -15.56 9.26 -15.79
CA THR A 165 -16.68 9.78 -16.60
C THR A 165 -16.35 9.93 -18.08
N LEU A 166 -15.06 9.95 -18.45
CA LEU A 166 -14.62 10.04 -19.84
C LEU A 166 -14.74 8.71 -20.59
N ASN A 167 -14.98 7.61 -19.90
CA ASN A 167 -15.16 6.25 -20.43
C ASN A 167 -14.01 5.76 -21.33
N LYS A 168 -12.77 6.24 -21.09
CA LYS A 168 -11.57 5.82 -21.82
C LYS A 168 -10.79 4.74 -21.07
N THR A 169 -10.73 4.84 -19.76
CA THR A 169 -10.01 3.95 -18.84
C THR A 169 -10.94 3.57 -17.69
N LYS A 170 -10.91 2.32 -17.26
CA LYS A 170 -11.64 1.83 -16.10
C LYS A 170 -10.73 1.83 -14.88
N PHE A 171 -11.22 2.32 -13.75
CA PHE A 171 -10.39 2.49 -12.55
C PHE A 171 -10.82 1.57 -11.42
N GLY A 172 -9.88 0.78 -10.89
CA GLY A 172 -10.03 0.07 -9.61
C GLY A 172 -9.28 0.81 -8.50
N VAL A 173 -9.96 1.11 -7.41
CA VAL A 173 -9.37 1.84 -6.27
C VAL A 173 -9.60 1.07 -4.98
N VAL A 174 -8.53 0.82 -4.24
CA VAL A 174 -8.60 0.22 -2.90
C VAL A 174 -7.97 1.15 -1.86
N VAL A 175 -8.51 1.10 -0.65
CA VAL A 175 -8.07 1.93 0.49
C VAL A 175 -7.64 1.01 1.63
N PRO A 176 -6.36 0.66 1.72
CA PRO A 176 -5.82 -0.07 2.86
C PRO A 176 -5.56 0.84 4.04
N MET A 177 -5.37 0.24 5.21
CA MET A 177 -4.88 0.94 6.38
C MET A 177 -3.36 0.78 6.54
N ALA A 178 -2.90 -0.30 7.12
CA ALA A 178 -1.48 -0.57 7.36
C ALA A 178 -1.06 -1.84 6.61
N VAL A 179 -0.31 -1.64 5.54
CA VAL A 179 0.20 -2.73 4.68
C VAL A 179 1.51 -3.24 5.25
N TYR A 180 1.71 -4.55 5.24
CA TYR A 180 2.95 -5.20 5.65
C TYR A 180 3.20 -6.48 4.84
N GLY A 181 4.43 -6.96 4.85
CA GLY A 181 4.81 -8.20 4.17
C GLY A 181 6.29 -8.28 3.87
N PRO A 182 6.72 -9.35 3.17
CA PRO A 182 8.06 -9.47 2.63
C PRO A 182 8.46 -8.24 1.81
N ARG A 183 9.76 -7.88 1.86
CA ARG A 183 10.32 -6.75 1.11
C ARG A 183 9.81 -5.36 1.56
N ASP A 184 9.19 -5.27 2.74
CA ASP A 184 8.88 -3.97 3.34
C ASP A 184 10.17 -3.21 3.68
N ASN A 185 10.03 -1.99 4.13
CA ASN A 185 11.17 -1.12 4.43
C ASN A 185 11.73 -1.38 5.83
N PHE A 186 12.66 -2.33 5.94
CA PHE A 186 13.38 -2.67 7.18
C PHE A 186 14.55 -1.68 7.43
N ASN A 187 14.22 -0.41 7.65
CA ASN A 187 15.18 0.63 8.04
C ASN A 187 14.52 1.65 8.98
N HIS A 188 15.28 2.64 9.44
CA HIS A 188 14.81 3.66 10.40
C HIS A 188 13.57 4.45 9.98
N TYR A 189 13.22 4.49 8.70
CA TYR A 189 12.04 5.17 8.16
C TYR A 189 10.89 4.21 7.85
N GLY A 190 11.02 2.93 8.22
CA GLY A 190 9.99 1.90 8.03
C GLY A 190 8.74 2.14 8.89
N HIS A 191 7.67 1.45 8.53
CA HIS A 191 6.45 1.43 9.31
C HIS A 191 6.61 0.60 10.62
N ALA A 192 5.54 0.52 11.42
CA ALA A 192 5.59 -0.15 12.72
C ALA A 192 6.04 -1.62 12.64
N ILE A 193 5.44 -2.44 11.76
CA ILE A 193 5.75 -3.87 11.68
C ILE A 193 7.22 -4.15 11.37
N PRO A 194 7.85 -3.58 10.31
CA PRO A 194 9.27 -3.74 10.08
C PRO A 194 10.16 -3.35 11.27
N GLN A 195 9.85 -2.22 11.92
CA GLN A 195 10.61 -1.77 13.09
C GLN A 195 10.51 -2.73 14.27
N LEU A 196 9.33 -3.26 14.53
CA LEU A 196 9.08 -4.21 15.62
C LEU A 196 9.73 -5.58 15.33
N ILE A 197 9.71 -6.04 14.09
CA ILE A 197 10.40 -7.26 13.67
C ILE A 197 11.92 -7.11 13.85
N MET A 198 12.51 -5.98 13.44
CA MET A 198 13.95 -5.73 13.65
C MET A 198 14.33 -5.78 15.13
N LYS A 199 13.55 -5.12 16.00
CA LYS A 199 13.76 -5.16 17.47
C LYS A 199 13.65 -6.59 18.03
N ALA A 200 12.69 -7.38 17.53
CA ALA A 200 12.51 -8.76 17.95
C ALA A 200 13.66 -9.66 17.50
N SER A 201 14.08 -9.53 16.24
CA SER A 201 15.24 -10.23 15.67
C SER A 201 16.53 -9.95 16.42
N ASP A 202 16.71 -8.72 16.91
CA ASP A 202 17.86 -8.31 17.74
C ASP A 202 17.75 -8.81 19.21
N GLY A 203 16.66 -9.48 19.58
CA GLY A 203 16.44 -9.98 20.94
C GLY A 203 16.29 -8.87 21.98
N MET A 204 15.71 -7.71 21.62
CA MET A 204 15.63 -6.54 22.48
C MET A 204 14.89 -6.82 23.78
N ASN A 205 15.55 -6.60 24.93
CA ASN A 205 14.95 -6.75 26.27
C ASN A 205 15.52 -5.71 27.25
N PRO A 206 14.74 -4.75 27.81
CA PRO A 206 13.30 -4.60 27.59
C PRO A 206 12.94 -4.19 26.16
N PHE A 207 11.80 -4.70 25.65
CA PHE A 207 11.29 -4.39 24.32
C PHE A 207 10.63 -3.02 24.33
N GLU A 208 11.15 -2.09 23.56
CA GLU A 208 10.64 -0.72 23.49
C GLU A 208 9.45 -0.61 22.55
N ILE A 209 8.31 -0.16 23.08
CA ILE A 209 7.06 0.14 22.36
C ILE A 209 6.82 1.65 22.43
N TRP A 210 6.64 2.30 21.27
CA TRP A 210 6.36 3.75 21.23
C TRP A 210 4.91 4.04 21.56
N GLY A 211 4.68 5.02 22.46
CA GLY A 211 3.37 5.38 22.98
C GLY A 211 2.90 4.44 24.07
N TYR A 212 1.59 4.26 24.17
CA TYR A 212 0.95 3.46 25.23
C TYR A 212 0.72 2.00 24.85
N GLY A 213 1.01 1.59 23.62
CA GLY A 213 0.71 0.24 23.13
C GLY A 213 -0.77 -0.04 22.85
N SER A 214 -1.66 0.84 23.31
CA SER A 214 -3.12 0.71 23.17
C SER A 214 -3.69 1.27 21.85
N GLN A 215 -2.83 1.78 20.96
CA GLN A 215 -3.24 2.25 19.64
C GLN A 215 -3.82 1.08 18.83
N VAL A 216 -5.01 1.28 18.27
CA VAL A 216 -5.75 0.26 17.53
C VAL A 216 -5.62 0.48 16.03
N ILE A 217 -5.13 -0.53 15.32
CA ILE A 217 -4.84 -0.48 13.90
C ILE A 217 -5.35 -1.77 13.23
N GLN A 218 -5.81 -1.65 11.98
CA GLN A 218 -6.05 -2.80 11.10
C GLN A 218 -4.86 -3.00 10.17
N PHE A 219 -4.39 -4.23 10.06
CA PHE A 219 -3.28 -4.61 9.19
C PHE A 219 -3.78 -5.44 8.02
N ILE A 220 -3.12 -5.30 6.86
CA ILE A 220 -3.36 -6.14 5.69
C ILE A 220 -2.05 -6.66 5.12
N TYR A 221 -2.00 -7.96 4.88
CA TYR A 221 -0.87 -8.59 4.22
C TYR A 221 -0.81 -8.16 2.75
N VAL A 222 0.39 -7.91 2.24
CA VAL A 222 0.58 -7.29 0.91
C VAL A 222 -0.06 -8.08 -0.23
N ASP A 223 0.04 -9.41 -0.22
CA ASP A 223 -0.54 -10.22 -1.30
C ASP A 223 -2.08 -10.16 -1.28
N ASP A 224 -2.70 -10.05 -0.10
CA ASP A 224 -4.14 -9.84 0.01
C ASP A 224 -4.55 -8.45 -0.49
N LEU A 225 -3.73 -7.42 -0.23
CA LEU A 225 -3.97 -6.09 -0.80
C LEU A 225 -3.92 -6.11 -2.34
N ILE A 226 -2.91 -6.75 -2.92
CA ILE A 226 -2.81 -6.86 -4.38
C ILE A 226 -3.98 -7.67 -4.93
N ASP A 227 -4.30 -8.83 -4.32
CA ASP A 227 -5.45 -9.65 -4.71
C ASP A 227 -6.76 -8.85 -4.66
N SER A 228 -6.98 -8.00 -3.64
CA SER A 228 -8.15 -7.14 -3.54
C SER A 228 -8.25 -6.10 -4.67
N LEU A 229 -7.12 -5.46 -5.03
CA LEU A 229 -7.08 -4.50 -6.14
C LEU A 229 -7.42 -5.17 -7.47
N LEU A 230 -6.82 -6.33 -7.74
CA LEU A 230 -7.10 -7.10 -8.95
C LEU A 230 -8.56 -7.55 -9.00
N TYR A 231 -9.12 -7.97 -7.86
CA TYR A 231 -10.51 -8.35 -7.74
C TYR A 231 -11.46 -7.18 -8.05
N VAL A 232 -11.16 -5.98 -7.52
CA VAL A 232 -11.94 -4.76 -7.84
C VAL A 232 -11.85 -4.42 -9.32
N LEU A 233 -10.66 -4.52 -9.93
CA LEU A 233 -10.48 -4.30 -11.37
C LEU A 233 -11.32 -5.26 -12.23
N GLU A 234 -11.48 -6.50 -11.79
CA GLU A 234 -12.31 -7.50 -12.50
C GLU A 234 -13.80 -7.34 -12.27
N LYS A 235 -14.22 -6.94 -11.06
CA LYS A 235 -15.63 -6.99 -10.63
C LYS A 235 -16.34 -5.66 -10.69
N ASP A 236 -15.69 -4.58 -10.28
CA ASP A 236 -16.27 -3.22 -10.25
C ASP A 236 -15.21 -2.14 -10.47
N PRO A 237 -14.66 -2.01 -11.71
CA PRO A 237 -13.69 -0.96 -12.02
C PRO A 237 -14.39 0.39 -12.27
N SER A 238 -15.17 0.87 -11.30
CA SER A 238 -16.00 2.08 -11.38
C SER A 238 -15.30 3.35 -10.91
N GLY A 239 -14.05 3.26 -10.44
CA GLY A 239 -13.32 4.38 -9.83
C GLY A 239 -13.77 4.74 -8.42
N ILE A 240 -14.83 4.09 -7.90
CA ILE A 240 -15.29 4.26 -6.53
C ILE A 240 -14.40 3.44 -5.60
N PRO A 241 -13.90 4.02 -4.48
CA PRO A 241 -12.96 3.32 -3.61
C PRO A 241 -13.62 2.17 -2.85
N TYR A 242 -12.81 1.16 -2.51
CA TYR A 242 -13.14 0.05 -1.63
C TYR A 242 -12.18 0.01 -0.45
N ASN A 243 -12.69 0.08 0.77
CA ASN A 243 -11.90 -0.20 1.96
C ASN A 243 -11.47 -1.66 1.97
N VAL A 244 -10.18 -1.90 2.26
CA VAL A 244 -9.63 -3.26 2.26
C VAL A 244 -8.84 -3.54 3.53
N GLY A 245 -9.08 -4.71 4.11
CA GLY A 245 -8.47 -5.16 5.36
C GLY A 245 -9.05 -6.49 5.80
N THR A 246 -8.56 -6.99 6.93
CA THR A 246 -9.09 -8.22 7.55
C THR A 246 -10.40 -7.99 8.29
N GLY A 247 -10.78 -6.73 8.56
CA GLY A 247 -11.87 -6.39 9.48
C GLY A 247 -11.51 -6.59 10.97
N VAL A 248 -10.31 -7.09 11.27
CA VAL A 248 -9.84 -7.33 12.64
C VAL A 248 -8.92 -6.19 13.06
N SER A 249 -9.24 -5.58 14.18
CA SER A 249 -8.44 -4.52 14.81
C SER A 249 -7.48 -5.13 15.83
N THR A 250 -6.25 -4.61 15.87
CA THR A 250 -5.18 -5.12 16.73
C THR A 250 -4.53 -3.95 17.45
N THR A 251 -4.25 -4.07 18.75
CA THR A 251 -3.43 -3.11 19.48
C THR A 251 -1.94 -3.29 19.15
N ILE A 252 -1.14 -2.25 19.34
CA ILE A 252 0.32 -2.38 19.16
C ILE A 252 0.91 -3.38 20.15
N THR A 253 0.36 -3.48 21.38
CA THR A 253 0.79 -4.49 22.36
C THR A 253 0.54 -5.90 21.84
N GLU A 254 -0.69 -6.23 21.38
CA GLU A 254 -1.02 -7.54 20.80
C GLU A 254 -0.16 -7.87 19.58
N LEU A 255 0.14 -6.87 18.75
CA LEU A 255 1.07 -7.04 17.62
C LEU A 255 2.47 -7.44 18.09
N VAL A 256 3.02 -6.76 19.11
CA VAL A 256 4.34 -7.08 19.69
C VAL A 256 4.33 -8.46 20.33
N GLU A 257 3.29 -8.80 21.10
CA GLU A 257 3.12 -10.13 21.67
C GLU A 257 3.15 -11.21 20.59
N THR A 258 2.39 -11.03 19.51
CA THR A 258 2.39 -11.98 18.37
C THR A 258 3.78 -12.11 17.72
N ILE A 259 4.50 -11.00 17.53
CA ILE A 259 5.85 -11.03 16.95
C ILE A 259 6.82 -11.74 17.87
N THR A 260 6.81 -11.44 19.18
CA THR A 260 7.74 -12.06 20.15
C THR A 260 7.43 -13.53 20.39
N GLU A 261 6.16 -13.95 20.31
CA GLU A 261 5.77 -15.37 20.30
C GLU A 261 6.33 -16.11 19.08
N ILE A 262 6.30 -15.51 17.88
CA ILE A 262 6.88 -16.13 16.67
C ILE A 262 8.40 -16.32 16.81
N TYR A 263 9.08 -15.38 17.48
CA TYR A 263 10.52 -15.48 17.79
C TYR A 263 10.83 -16.35 19.02
N ASP A 264 9.82 -16.95 19.66
CA ASP A 264 9.93 -17.82 20.84
C ASP A 264 10.69 -17.17 22.02
N TYR A 265 10.39 -15.89 22.33
CA TYR A 265 10.90 -15.24 23.53
C TYR A 265 9.89 -14.29 24.21
N GLN A 266 10.11 -14.02 25.50
CA GLN A 266 9.21 -13.22 26.33
C GLN A 266 9.96 -12.05 26.96
N PRO A 267 10.10 -10.90 26.27
CA PRO A 267 10.76 -9.73 26.82
C PRO A 267 9.87 -8.99 27.81
N LYS A 268 10.48 -8.16 28.66
CA LYS A 268 9.74 -7.12 29.39
C LYS A 268 9.40 -5.98 28.45
N PHE A 269 8.15 -5.49 28.45
CA PHE A 269 7.75 -4.35 27.64
C PHE A 269 8.09 -3.03 28.35
N ASN A 270 8.61 -2.07 27.59
CA ASN A 270 8.86 -0.70 28.00
C ASN A 270 8.13 0.26 27.06
N TYR A 271 7.15 0.99 27.61
CA TYR A 271 6.32 1.93 26.84
C TYR A 271 6.92 3.33 26.88
N ASP A 272 7.46 3.82 25.76
CA ASP A 272 8.03 5.17 25.64
C ASP A 272 6.99 6.16 25.11
N THR A 273 6.31 6.84 26.03
CA THR A 273 5.28 7.84 25.69
C THR A 273 5.85 9.18 25.22
N THR A 274 7.17 9.36 25.20
CA THR A 274 7.83 10.57 24.66
C THR A 274 7.98 10.52 23.14
N LYS A 275 7.86 9.33 22.58
CA LYS A 275 7.97 9.12 21.13
C LYS A 275 6.68 9.50 20.39
N PRO A 276 6.78 9.91 19.12
CA PRO A 276 5.62 10.25 18.33
C PRO A 276 4.63 9.08 18.27
N SER A 277 3.41 9.34 18.74
CA SER A 277 2.27 8.46 18.53
C SER A 277 1.35 9.11 17.51
N MET A 278 1.05 8.40 16.43
CA MET A 278 0.14 8.90 15.41
C MET A 278 -1.33 8.75 15.89
N ILE A 279 -2.24 8.31 15.08
CA ILE A 279 -3.64 8.14 15.43
C ILE A 279 -3.82 7.06 16.52
N THR A 280 -4.69 7.32 17.51
CA THR A 280 -4.94 6.40 18.62
C THR A 280 -5.84 5.23 18.21
N LYS A 281 -6.79 5.48 17.33
CA LYS A 281 -7.69 4.46 16.79
C LYS A 281 -8.04 4.79 15.35
N ARG A 282 -7.88 3.82 14.45
CA ARG A 282 -8.38 3.90 13.08
C ARG A 282 -8.82 2.52 12.60
N GLU A 283 -10.04 2.47 12.14
CA GLU A 283 -10.66 1.25 11.63
C GLU A 283 -11.37 1.56 10.31
N LEU A 284 -11.38 0.61 9.39
CA LEU A 284 -12.10 0.68 8.12
C LEU A 284 -13.31 -0.25 8.17
N ASP A 285 -14.45 0.22 7.73
CA ASP A 285 -15.58 -0.65 7.42
C ASP A 285 -15.31 -1.34 6.07
N VAL A 286 -15.12 -2.65 6.10
CA VAL A 286 -14.80 -3.48 4.92
C VAL A 286 -16.03 -4.19 4.36
N THR A 287 -17.23 -3.82 4.79
CA THR A 287 -18.48 -4.46 4.38
C THR A 287 -18.65 -4.42 2.87
N LYS A 288 -18.36 -3.27 2.22
CA LYS A 288 -18.55 -3.08 0.79
C LYS A 288 -17.76 -4.08 -0.06
N ILE A 289 -16.47 -4.31 0.25
CA ILE A 289 -15.66 -5.27 -0.50
C ILE A 289 -16.03 -6.72 -0.16
N THR A 290 -16.47 -6.97 1.07
CA THR A 290 -16.97 -8.28 1.49
C THR A 290 -18.27 -8.63 0.75
N ASP A 291 -19.18 -7.69 0.60
CA ASP A 291 -20.42 -7.84 -0.16
C ASP A 291 -20.16 -8.03 -1.67
N LEU A 292 -19.08 -7.42 -2.20
CA LEU A 292 -18.62 -7.69 -3.56
C LEU A 292 -18.13 -9.14 -3.74
N GLY A 293 -17.79 -9.83 -2.63
CA GLY A 293 -17.39 -11.24 -2.58
C GLY A 293 -15.91 -11.49 -2.30
N TRP A 294 -15.11 -10.45 -2.06
CA TRP A 294 -13.70 -10.62 -1.71
C TRP A 294 -13.50 -10.82 -0.20
N LYS A 295 -12.51 -11.65 0.15
CA LYS A 295 -12.05 -11.85 1.53
C LYS A 295 -10.54 -12.03 1.57
N PRO A 296 -9.86 -11.53 2.63
CA PRO A 296 -8.43 -11.79 2.82
C PRO A 296 -8.17 -13.28 3.06
N LYS A 297 -7.00 -13.75 2.63
CA LYS A 297 -6.54 -15.14 2.78
C LYS A 297 -5.61 -15.31 3.98
N HIS A 298 -5.04 -14.22 4.48
CA HIS A 298 -4.09 -14.21 5.60
C HIS A 298 -4.69 -13.48 6.79
N ASP A 299 -4.57 -14.08 7.97
CA ASP A 299 -4.69 -13.39 9.24
C ASP A 299 -3.36 -12.71 9.61
N LEU A 300 -3.35 -11.95 10.71
CA LEU A 300 -2.16 -11.23 11.14
C LEU A 300 -0.98 -12.18 11.41
N ARG A 301 -1.21 -13.31 12.10
CA ARG A 301 -0.16 -14.25 12.48
C ARG A 301 0.50 -14.89 11.27
N SER A 302 -0.29 -15.46 10.36
CA SER A 302 0.22 -16.10 9.14
C SER A 302 0.97 -15.14 8.22
N GLY A 303 0.51 -13.88 8.12
CA GLY A 303 1.23 -12.84 7.40
C GLY A 303 2.54 -12.42 8.08
N LEU A 304 2.57 -12.33 9.40
CA LEU A 304 3.77 -12.04 10.17
C LEU A 304 4.81 -13.15 10.05
N GLU A 305 4.41 -14.42 10.15
CA GLU A 305 5.31 -15.57 9.98
C GLU A 305 6.02 -15.52 8.62
N LYS A 306 5.28 -15.26 7.53
CA LYS A 306 5.87 -15.11 6.19
C LYS A 306 6.81 -13.90 6.09
N THR A 307 6.45 -12.79 6.73
CA THR A 307 7.24 -11.56 6.72
C THR A 307 8.55 -11.73 7.50
N ILE A 308 8.46 -12.35 8.68
CA ILE A 308 9.61 -12.64 9.55
C ILE A 308 10.56 -13.64 8.86
N ASN A 309 10.04 -14.73 8.32
CA ASN A 309 10.87 -15.71 7.61
C ASN A 309 11.62 -15.05 6.45
N TRP A 310 10.94 -14.22 5.64
CA TRP A 310 11.60 -13.48 4.58
C TRP A 310 12.68 -12.54 5.13
N TYR A 311 12.41 -11.82 6.21
CA TYR A 311 13.37 -10.90 6.82
C TYR A 311 14.61 -11.65 7.33
N GLU A 312 14.45 -12.77 8.04
CA GLU A 312 15.56 -13.58 8.55
C GLU A 312 16.42 -14.16 7.44
N ASP A 313 15.83 -14.54 6.31
CA ASP A 313 16.54 -15.10 5.15
C ASP A 313 17.29 -14.00 4.35
N ASN A 314 16.98 -12.71 4.54
CA ASN A 314 17.48 -11.60 3.71
C ASN A 314 18.16 -10.46 4.51
N LYS A 315 18.37 -10.61 5.84
CA LYS A 315 19.05 -9.61 6.68
C LYS A 315 20.58 -9.66 6.56
#